data_eb6c66ee1f2bf8b09a8402cffd6653eb
#
_entry.id   eb6c66ee1f2bf8b09a8402cffd6653eb
#
_cell.length_a   1.000
_cell.length_b   1.000
_cell.length_c   1.000
_cell.angle_alpha   90.00
_cell.angle_beta   90.00
_cell.angle_gamma   90.00
#
_symmetry.space_group_name_H-M   'P 1'
#
loop_
_entity.id
_entity.type
_entity.pdbx_description
1 polymer ?
#
loop_
_entity_poly.entity_id
_entity_poly.type
_entity_poly.pdbx_seq_one_letter_code
_entity_poly.pdbx_strand_id
1 'polypeptide(L)'
;MAFVHFGIHTEFSITDSIVCIKALVKAAKADNQLALAISDLSNLYATVKFYKACLDAGIKPIIGSEVWLENDSTTVTLLASNQIGYKNLTNIVSKGFVDGQVMGKPIIQRDWIFERSEGVIVLFTEKSDVGQAMLSGHP
;
A
#
# COMPACT_ATOMS: atom_id res chain seq x y z
N MET A 1 -12.66 -17.16 -11.49
CA MET A 1 -12.55 -15.69 -11.26
C MET A 1 -11.17 -15.48 -10.64
N ALA A 2 -10.32 -14.64 -11.24
CA ALA A 2 -8.98 -14.41 -10.69
C ALA A 2 -9.10 -13.45 -9.50
N PHE A 3 -8.71 -13.89 -8.31
CA PHE A 3 -8.62 -13.05 -7.11
C PHE A 3 -7.24 -12.41 -7.04
N VAL A 4 -7.16 -11.16 -6.58
CA VAL A 4 -5.90 -10.43 -6.36
C VAL A 4 -5.93 -9.80 -4.98
N HIS A 5 -4.93 -10.11 -4.16
CA HIS A 5 -4.75 -9.47 -2.86
C HIS A 5 -4.13 -8.08 -3.03
N PHE A 6 -4.71 -7.05 -2.41
CA PHE A 6 -4.21 -5.68 -2.45
C PHE A 6 -3.60 -5.18 -1.13
N GLY A 7 -3.92 -5.81 0.00
CA GLY A 7 -3.49 -5.39 1.33
C GLY A 7 -2.59 -6.43 2.01
N ILE A 8 -1.40 -6.69 1.47
CA ILE A 8 -0.45 -7.64 2.06
C ILE A 8 0.74 -6.88 2.64
N HIS A 9 0.98 -7.07 3.93
CA HIS A 9 2.19 -6.62 4.61
C HIS A 9 3.22 -7.73 4.59
N THR A 10 4.47 -7.36 4.31
CA THR A 10 5.61 -8.29 4.30
C THR A 10 6.45 -8.17 5.59
N GLU A 11 7.48 -9.00 5.69
CA GLU A 11 8.51 -8.91 6.74
C GLU A 11 9.14 -7.52 6.90
N PHE A 12 8.99 -6.64 5.89
CA PHE A 12 9.48 -5.26 5.93
C PHE A 12 8.55 -4.26 6.64
N SER A 13 7.34 -4.68 7.00
CA SER A 13 6.47 -3.92 7.94
C SER A 13 6.91 -4.11 9.41
N ILE A 14 7.97 -4.87 9.66
CA ILE A 14 8.73 -5.07 10.91
C ILE A 14 7.88 -5.65 12.05
N THR A 15 6.98 -4.87 12.64
CA THR A 15 6.17 -5.29 13.80
C THR A 15 4.80 -5.86 13.42
N ASP A 16 4.43 -5.77 12.15
CA ASP A 16 3.07 -5.99 11.69
C ASP A 16 2.92 -7.27 10.86
N SER A 17 4.01 -7.81 10.31
CA SER A 17 3.98 -9.03 9.51
C SER A 17 5.28 -9.82 9.54
N ILE A 18 5.15 -11.13 9.37
CA ILE A 18 6.26 -12.08 9.22
C ILE A 18 6.28 -12.73 7.82
N VAL A 19 5.51 -12.19 6.88
CA VAL A 19 5.35 -12.78 5.55
C VAL A 19 6.61 -12.56 4.71
N CYS A 20 7.33 -13.64 4.44
CA CYS A 20 8.50 -13.62 3.55
C CYS A 20 8.09 -13.53 2.09
N ILE A 21 8.70 -12.59 1.34
CA ILE A 21 8.40 -12.34 -0.08
C ILE A 21 8.50 -13.60 -0.93
N LYS A 22 9.56 -14.41 -0.78
CA LYS A 22 9.72 -15.65 -1.57
C LYS A 22 8.60 -16.65 -1.34
N ALA A 23 8.18 -16.81 -0.09
CA ALA A 23 7.10 -17.74 0.27
C ALA A 23 5.75 -17.22 -0.27
N LEU A 24 5.50 -15.91 -0.14
CA LEU A 24 4.31 -15.24 -0.65
C LEU A 24 4.15 -15.43 -2.16
N VAL A 25 5.19 -15.12 -2.94
CA VAL A 25 5.16 -15.22 -4.41
C VAL A 25 5.00 -16.68 -4.84
N LYS A 26 5.65 -17.63 -4.14
CA LYS A 26 5.49 -19.07 -4.40
C LYS A 26 4.05 -19.53 -4.16
N ALA A 27 3.42 -19.07 -3.08
CA ALA A 27 2.02 -19.40 -2.77
C ALA A 27 1.06 -18.80 -3.82
N ALA A 28 1.24 -17.53 -4.18
CA ALA A 28 0.44 -16.89 -5.21
C ALA A 28 0.55 -17.59 -6.58
N LYS A 29 1.75 -18.06 -6.95
CA LYS A 29 1.95 -18.84 -8.17
C LYS A 29 1.24 -20.19 -8.09
N ALA A 30 1.30 -20.88 -6.97
CA ALA A 30 0.61 -22.16 -6.77
C ALA A 30 -0.92 -22.02 -6.83
N ASP A 31 -1.43 -20.85 -6.41
CA ASP A 31 -2.85 -20.48 -6.47
C ASP A 31 -3.27 -19.88 -7.84
N ASN A 32 -2.37 -19.87 -8.83
CA ASN A 32 -2.60 -19.30 -10.16
C ASN A 32 -3.04 -17.83 -10.16
N GLN A 33 -2.55 -17.03 -9.22
CA GLN A 33 -2.81 -15.60 -9.19
C GLN A 33 -2.05 -14.90 -10.32
N LEU A 34 -2.76 -14.06 -11.08
CA LEU A 34 -2.17 -13.31 -12.20
C LEU A 34 -1.43 -12.05 -11.76
N ALA A 35 -1.81 -11.51 -10.62
CA ALA A 35 -1.22 -10.33 -10.02
C ALA A 35 -1.18 -10.45 -8.50
N LEU A 36 -0.28 -9.70 -7.88
CA LEU A 36 -0.11 -9.67 -6.43
C LEU A 36 0.34 -8.28 -6.02
N ALA A 37 -0.23 -7.74 -4.95
CA ALA A 37 0.20 -6.47 -4.38
C ALA A 37 0.90 -6.67 -3.04
N ILE A 38 1.80 -5.74 -2.73
CA ILE A 38 2.29 -5.50 -1.37
C ILE A 38 1.97 -4.07 -0.96
N SER A 39 1.67 -3.87 0.31
CA SER A 39 1.33 -2.57 0.90
C SER A 39 1.91 -2.42 2.31
N ASP A 40 3.24 -2.55 2.41
CA ASP A 40 3.92 -2.43 3.70
C ASP A 40 3.62 -1.10 4.40
N LEU A 41 3.56 -1.13 5.73
CA LEU A 41 3.17 0.01 6.55
C LEU A 41 4.22 1.12 6.48
N SER A 42 3.83 2.23 5.89
CA SER A 42 4.61 3.47 5.75
C SER A 42 5.99 3.30 5.12
N ASN A 43 6.20 2.29 4.29
CA ASN A 43 7.48 2.10 3.61
C ASN A 43 7.34 1.38 2.26
N LEU A 44 8.45 1.39 1.49
CA LEU A 44 8.59 0.75 0.18
C LEU A 44 9.84 -0.14 0.12
N TYR A 45 10.35 -0.61 1.27
CA TYR A 45 11.62 -1.34 1.35
C TYR A 45 11.59 -2.68 0.60
N ALA A 46 10.44 -3.34 0.58
CA ALA A 46 10.25 -4.62 -0.10
C ALA A 46 10.24 -4.52 -1.63
N THR A 47 10.01 -3.33 -2.21
CA THR A 47 9.65 -3.11 -3.61
C THR A 47 10.55 -3.83 -4.60
N VAL A 48 11.87 -3.63 -4.53
CA VAL A 48 12.80 -4.20 -5.52
C VAL A 48 12.84 -5.73 -5.43
N LYS A 49 12.87 -6.26 -4.20
CA LYS A 49 12.93 -7.70 -3.94
C LYS A 49 11.62 -8.39 -4.40
N PHE A 50 10.49 -7.77 -4.10
CA PHE A 50 9.16 -8.25 -4.50
C PHE A 50 8.98 -8.19 -6.02
N TYR A 51 9.30 -7.06 -6.64
CA TYR A 51 9.18 -6.86 -8.08
C TYR A 51 9.93 -7.94 -8.87
N LYS A 52 11.21 -8.17 -8.53
CA LYS A 52 12.01 -9.23 -9.17
C LYS A 52 11.40 -10.61 -8.97
N ALA A 53 11.01 -10.97 -7.74
CA ALA A 53 10.42 -12.27 -7.44
C ALA A 53 9.12 -12.52 -8.22
N CYS A 54 8.27 -11.51 -8.36
CA CYS A 54 7.04 -11.61 -9.15
C CYS A 54 7.32 -11.79 -10.64
N LEU A 55 8.27 -11.04 -11.23
CA LEU A 55 8.64 -11.20 -12.64
C LEU A 55 9.18 -12.60 -12.92
N ASP A 56 10.06 -13.13 -12.06
CA ASP A 56 10.61 -14.48 -12.18
C ASP A 56 9.50 -15.56 -12.08
N ALA A 57 8.44 -15.28 -11.35
CA ALA A 57 7.29 -16.17 -11.22
C ALA A 57 6.23 -16.03 -12.33
N GLY A 58 6.31 -14.98 -13.17
CA GLY A 58 5.30 -14.64 -14.17
C GLY A 58 4.04 -14.01 -13.58
N ILE A 59 4.14 -13.35 -12.41
CA ILE A 59 3.05 -12.66 -11.71
C ILE A 59 3.23 -11.15 -11.90
N LYS A 60 2.15 -10.42 -12.19
CA LYS A 60 2.19 -8.96 -12.26
C LYS A 60 2.35 -8.35 -10.85
N PRO A 61 3.46 -7.65 -10.56
CA PRO A 61 3.62 -6.96 -9.29
C PRO A 61 2.79 -5.67 -9.24
N ILE A 62 2.15 -5.41 -8.11
CA ILE A 62 1.47 -4.15 -7.80
C ILE A 62 2.14 -3.59 -6.54
N ILE A 63 2.63 -2.36 -6.64
CA ILE A 63 3.36 -1.70 -5.55
C ILE A 63 2.44 -0.73 -4.84
N GLY A 64 2.39 -0.85 -3.53
CA GLY A 64 1.63 0.04 -2.65
C GLY A 64 2.32 0.27 -1.31
N SER A 65 1.70 1.09 -0.51
CA SER A 65 2.02 1.26 0.90
C SER A 65 0.76 1.61 1.67
N GLU A 66 0.61 1.05 2.85
CA GLU A 66 -0.40 1.48 3.81
C GLU A 66 0.16 2.64 4.62
N VAL A 67 -0.60 3.71 4.79
CA VAL A 67 -0.14 4.94 5.45
C VAL A 67 -1.14 5.44 6.48
N TRP A 68 -0.62 6.04 7.54
CA TRP A 68 -1.44 6.71 8.54
C TRP A 68 -1.90 8.07 8.03
N LEU A 69 -3.20 8.35 8.14
CA LEU A 69 -3.77 9.67 7.83
C LEU A 69 -3.81 10.58 9.05
N GLU A 70 -3.67 11.88 8.80
CA GLU A 70 -3.92 12.91 9.80
C GLU A 70 -5.35 12.86 10.33
N ASN A 71 -5.51 13.22 11.61
CA ASN A 71 -6.81 13.28 12.30
C ASN A 71 -7.62 11.98 12.26
N ASP A 72 -7.02 10.88 11.80
CA ASP A 72 -7.63 9.58 11.71
C ASP A 72 -6.75 8.58 12.47
N SER A 73 -7.36 7.73 13.27
CA SER A 73 -6.67 6.61 13.91
C SER A 73 -6.53 5.42 12.96
N THR A 74 -6.94 5.58 11.71
CA THR A 74 -6.97 4.54 10.69
C THR A 74 -5.92 4.76 9.60
N THR A 75 -5.69 3.72 8.83
CA THR A 75 -4.79 3.73 7.69
C THR A 75 -5.56 3.67 6.39
N VAL A 76 -4.91 4.10 5.31
CA VAL A 76 -5.38 3.89 3.94
C VAL A 76 -4.30 3.23 3.11
N THR A 77 -4.70 2.41 2.14
CA THR A 77 -3.76 1.77 1.22
C THR A 77 -3.65 2.59 -0.06
N LEU A 78 -2.42 2.97 -0.40
CA LEU A 78 -2.09 3.65 -1.65
C LEU A 78 -1.44 2.66 -2.60
N LEU A 79 -1.97 2.53 -3.83
CA LEU A 79 -1.42 1.65 -4.87
C LEU A 79 -0.98 2.46 -6.08
N ALA A 80 0.17 2.12 -6.64
CA ALA A 80 0.65 2.70 -7.89
C ALA A 80 0.06 1.96 -9.10
N SER A 81 -0.69 2.66 -9.95
CA SER A 81 -1.25 2.13 -11.19
C SER A 81 -0.29 2.17 -12.38
N ASN A 82 0.69 3.08 -12.33
CA ASN A 82 1.68 3.31 -13.38
C ASN A 82 2.96 3.93 -12.81
N GLN A 83 3.92 4.28 -13.67
CA GLN A 83 5.20 4.85 -13.25
C GLN A 83 5.07 6.24 -12.60
N ILE A 84 4.10 7.07 -13.04
CA ILE A 84 3.83 8.37 -12.41
C ILE A 84 3.29 8.14 -11.00
N GLY A 85 2.35 7.22 -10.84
CA GLY A 85 1.80 6.83 -9.54
C GLY A 85 2.88 6.29 -8.59
N TYR A 86 3.83 5.48 -9.08
CA TYR A 86 4.94 5.01 -8.26
C TYR A 86 5.82 6.16 -7.75
N LYS A 87 6.13 7.14 -8.62
CA LYS A 87 6.87 8.34 -8.23
C LYS A 87 6.09 9.17 -7.20
N ASN A 88 4.79 9.36 -7.42
CA ASN A 88 3.92 10.08 -6.49
C ASN A 88 3.82 9.36 -5.15
N LEU A 89 3.61 8.04 -5.14
CA LEU A 89 3.60 7.23 -3.93
C LEU A 89 4.91 7.36 -3.14
N THR A 90 6.06 7.28 -3.82
CA THR A 90 7.37 7.47 -3.18
C THR A 90 7.49 8.84 -2.52
N ASN A 91 7.03 9.90 -3.21
CA ASN A 91 7.05 11.26 -2.68
C ASN A 91 6.12 11.43 -1.46
N ILE A 92 4.91 10.85 -1.50
CA ILE A 92 3.95 10.91 -0.39
C ILE A 92 4.55 10.22 0.85
N VAL A 93 5.06 8.99 0.70
CA VAL A 93 5.66 8.24 1.81
C VAL A 93 6.87 8.99 2.38
N SER A 94 7.77 9.49 1.51
CA SER A 94 8.93 10.26 1.95
C SER A 94 8.55 11.53 2.71
N LYS A 95 7.52 12.25 2.25
CA LYS A 95 7.03 13.47 2.89
C LYS A 95 6.49 13.18 4.31
N GLY A 96 5.85 12.04 4.52
CA GLY A 96 5.43 11.58 5.85
C GLY A 96 6.59 11.48 6.83
N PHE A 97 7.77 11.01 6.38
CA PHE A 97 8.96 10.94 7.23
C PHE A 97 9.66 12.28 7.44
N VAL A 98 9.63 13.18 6.46
CA VAL A 98 10.32 14.48 6.54
C VAL A 98 9.47 15.51 7.27
N ASP A 99 8.19 15.64 6.92
CA ASP A 99 7.32 16.72 7.37
C ASP A 99 6.19 16.25 8.29
N GLY A 100 5.86 14.94 8.29
CA GLY A 100 4.66 14.39 8.93
C GLY A 100 4.93 13.57 10.21
N GLN A 101 6.10 13.64 10.81
CA GLN A 101 6.44 12.86 11.99
C GLN A 101 5.68 13.30 13.23
N VAL A 102 4.85 12.42 13.78
CA VAL A 102 4.17 12.61 15.06
C VAL A 102 4.47 11.42 15.98
N MET A 103 5.19 11.65 17.07
CA MET A 103 5.59 10.62 18.04
C MET A 103 6.25 9.39 17.37
N GLY A 104 7.09 9.62 16.35
CA GLY A 104 7.80 8.56 15.63
C GLY A 104 6.97 7.85 14.54
N LYS A 105 5.72 8.25 14.30
CA LYS A 105 4.89 7.74 13.22
C LYS A 105 4.87 8.74 12.06
N PRO A 106 5.08 8.31 10.81
CA PRO A 106 4.91 9.16 9.65
C PRO A 106 3.43 9.31 9.32
N ILE A 107 2.87 10.47 9.61
CA ILE A 107 1.47 10.81 9.34
C ILE A 107 1.39 11.53 8.01
N ILE A 108 0.47 11.12 7.16
CA ILE A 108 0.22 11.72 5.84
C ILE A 108 -0.97 12.67 5.94
N GLN A 109 -0.81 13.89 5.44
CA GLN A 109 -1.91 14.82 5.28
C GLN A 109 -2.69 14.47 4.01
N ARG A 110 -4.02 14.60 4.06
CA ARG A 110 -4.90 14.29 2.92
C ARG A 110 -4.56 15.13 1.70
N ASP A 111 -4.25 16.41 1.89
CA ASP A 111 -3.89 17.33 0.81
C ASP A 111 -2.67 16.83 0.02
N TRP A 112 -1.70 16.19 0.68
CA TRP A 112 -0.54 15.64 -0.02
C TRP A 112 -0.90 14.48 -0.97
N ILE A 113 -1.95 13.72 -0.63
CA ILE A 113 -2.47 12.66 -1.50
C ILE A 113 -3.20 13.30 -2.69
N PHE A 114 -4.04 14.33 -2.45
CA PHE A 114 -4.75 15.03 -3.52
C PHE A 114 -3.81 15.71 -4.50
N GLU A 115 -2.78 16.41 -4.01
CA GLU A 115 -1.76 17.07 -4.84
C GLU A 115 -0.98 16.11 -5.75
N ARG A 116 -0.89 14.82 -5.35
CA ARG A 116 -0.12 13.77 -6.03
C ARG A 116 -0.97 12.56 -6.39
N SER A 117 -2.23 12.79 -6.70
CA SER A 117 -3.21 11.72 -6.96
C SER A 117 -3.02 11.03 -8.32
N GLU A 118 -2.33 11.67 -9.27
CA GLU A 118 -2.14 11.09 -10.60
C GLU A 118 -1.43 9.73 -10.53
N GLY A 119 -2.10 8.70 -11.06
CA GLY A 119 -1.62 7.33 -11.08
C GLY A 119 -1.61 6.62 -9.71
N VAL A 120 -2.18 7.23 -8.67
CA VAL A 120 -2.35 6.63 -7.34
C VAL A 120 -3.81 6.22 -7.14
N ILE A 121 -4.02 4.97 -6.71
CA ILE A 121 -5.32 4.45 -6.30
C ILE A 121 -5.33 4.43 -4.77
N VAL A 122 -6.38 4.98 -4.17
CA VAL A 122 -6.57 5.00 -2.71
C VAL A 122 -7.66 4.03 -2.34
N LEU A 123 -7.36 3.08 -1.44
CA LEU A 123 -8.31 2.14 -0.89
C LEU A 123 -8.57 2.49 0.57
N PHE A 124 -9.84 2.70 0.89
CA PHE A 124 -10.31 2.98 2.24
C PHE A 124 -10.86 1.70 2.88
N THR A 125 -10.68 1.55 4.19
CA THR A 125 -11.29 0.49 4.97
C THR A 125 -12.63 0.96 5.55
N GLU A 126 -13.44 0.04 6.05
CA GLU A 126 -14.68 0.34 6.77
C GLU A 126 -14.48 1.19 8.04
N LYS A 127 -13.25 1.20 8.57
CA LYS A 127 -12.88 1.97 9.78
C LYS A 127 -12.54 3.42 9.48
N SER A 128 -12.21 3.73 8.23
CA SER A 128 -11.93 5.11 7.81
C SER A 128 -13.20 5.97 7.89
N ASP A 129 -13.04 7.30 7.99
CA ASP A 129 -14.16 8.24 7.95
C ASP A 129 -14.99 8.10 6.66
N VAL A 130 -14.32 7.91 5.52
CA VAL A 130 -14.99 7.65 4.23
C VAL A 130 -15.80 6.35 4.29
N GLY A 131 -15.21 5.27 4.83
CA GLY A 131 -15.90 3.99 5.00
C GLY A 131 -17.12 4.12 5.92
N GLN A 132 -16.98 4.83 7.05
CA GLN A 132 -18.07 5.08 7.99
C GLN A 132 -19.17 5.95 7.37
N ALA A 133 -18.81 6.98 6.60
CA ALA A 133 -19.78 7.81 5.88
C ALA A 133 -20.61 6.98 4.89
N MET A 134 -19.96 6.09 4.14
CA MET A 134 -20.64 5.18 3.21
C MET A 134 -21.57 4.21 3.93
N LEU A 135 -21.16 3.62 5.06
CA LEU A 135 -21.97 2.70 5.85
C LEU A 135 -23.16 3.38 6.49
N SER A 136 -23.04 4.65 6.88
CA SER A 136 -24.14 5.45 7.47
C SER A 136 -25.09 6.04 6.43
N GLY A 137 -24.84 5.80 5.13
CA GLY A 137 -25.68 6.30 4.04
C GLY A 137 -25.55 7.79 3.77
N HIS A 138 -24.45 8.41 4.22
CA HIS A 138 -24.11 9.79 3.90
C HIS A 138 -23.06 9.77 2.77
N PRO A 139 -23.43 10.18 1.54
CA PRO A 139 -22.52 10.22 0.42
C PRO A 139 -21.47 11.34 0.54
#